data_98bdc8216b82f91cdbd2db0f5cb2cba3
#
_entry.id   98bdc8216b82f91cdbd2db0f5cb2cba3
#
_cell.length_a   1.000
_cell.length_b   1.000
_cell.length_c   1.000
_cell.angle_alpha   90.00
_cell.angle_beta   90.00
_cell.angle_gamma   90.00
#
_symmetry.space_group_name_H-M   'P 1'
#
loop_
_entity.id
_entity.type
_entity.pdbx_description
1 polymer ?
#
loop_
_entity_poly.entity_id
_entity_poly.type
_entity_poly.pdbx_seq_one_letter_code
_entity_poly.pdbx_strand_id
1 'polypeptide(L)'
;MKLLWVLLVDDEIMIREGFKQLFDWQAHGCEVVGEAADGVQALSQMEELKSDIVVMDINIPRMNGLKVISLWRMRNETTAFVIVSGYDDFAYCREALKLQITDYLLKPVDYEEEFGACIDHLRIALFEKGAARADAIGEGEKTIWSLTRYLQEHLSEEISLNLLADVFHLNPQYIGQLFRVYLKTPNAPGQRVFLRCAASFFLEIRQYSCEKMSCAT
;
A
#
# COMPACT_ATOMS: atom_id res chain seq x y z
N MET A 1 -3.24 9.82 -23.91
CA MET A 1 -2.53 9.85 -22.60
C MET A 1 -1.50 8.72 -22.59
N LYS A 2 -0.34 8.94 -21.97
CA LYS A 2 0.65 7.84 -21.80
C LYS A 2 0.09 6.87 -20.77
N LEU A 3 0.03 5.57 -21.11
CA LEU A 3 -0.33 4.51 -20.15
C LEU A 3 0.82 4.30 -19.15
N LEU A 4 0.49 4.02 -17.90
CA LEU A 4 1.45 3.60 -16.89
C LEU A 4 1.74 2.11 -17.05
N TRP A 5 3.00 1.75 -17.04
CA TRP A 5 3.46 0.37 -17.20
C TRP A 5 3.48 -0.35 -15.87
N VAL A 6 2.82 -1.50 -15.82
CA VAL A 6 2.66 -2.31 -14.61
C VAL A 6 3.39 -3.63 -14.75
N LEU A 7 4.16 -3.99 -13.73
CA LEU A 7 4.75 -5.31 -13.56
C LEU A 7 4.00 -6.06 -12.45
N LEU A 8 3.53 -7.27 -12.73
CA LEU A 8 2.91 -8.16 -11.75
C LEU A 8 3.93 -9.15 -11.20
N VAL A 9 4.08 -9.23 -9.88
CA VAL A 9 5.05 -10.10 -9.22
C VAL A 9 4.35 -10.93 -8.15
N ASP A 10 4.16 -12.21 -8.44
CA ASP A 10 3.53 -13.19 -7.56
C ASP A 10 3.96 -14.58 -8.02
N ASP A 11 4.25 -15.53 -7.15
CA ASP A 11 4.64 -16.88 -7.57
C ASP A 11 3.41 -17.71 -8.01
N GLU A 12 2.21 -17.36 -7.57
CA GLU A 12 0.97 -17.99 -7.96
C GLU A 12 0.48 -17.49 -9.33
N ILE A 13 0.56 -18.35 -10.35
CA ILE A 13 0.10 -18.02 -11.71
C ILE A 13 -1.38 -17.59 -11.73
N MET A 14 -2.22 -18.23 -10.91
CA MET A 14 -3.67 -17.93 -10.85
C MET A 14 -3.94 -16.52 -10.34
N ILE A 15 -3.11 -16.01 -9.44
CA ILE A 15 -3.22 -14.64 -8.94
C ILE A 15 -2.83 -13.65 -10.05
N ARG A 16 -1.72 -13.89 -10.75
CA ARG A 16 -1.32 -13.01 -11.86
C ARG A 16 -2.34 -13.01 -12.99
N GLU A 17 -2.89 -14.18 -13.36
CA GLU A 17 -3.99 -14.27 -14.35
C GLU A 17 -5.25 -13.54 -13.85
N GLY A 18 -5.60 -13.66 -12.57
CA GLY A 18 -6.71 -12.92 -11.97
C GLY A 18 -6.54 -11.41 -12.15
N PHE A 19 -5.39 -10.85 -11.81
CA PHE A 19 -5.10 -9.42 -12.03
C PHE A 19 -5.21 -9.00 -13.50
N LYS A 20 -4.79 -9.85 -14.43
CA LYS A 20 -4.86 -9.53 -15.86
C LYS A 20 -6.28 -9.60 -16.43
N GLN A 21 -7.10 -10.53 -15.95
CA GLN A 21 -8.41 -10.82 -16.54
C GLN A 21 -9.58 -10.13 -15.84
N LEU A 22 -9.48 -9.91 -14.54
CA LEU A 22 -10.57 -9.40 -13.71
C LEU A 22 -10.50 -7.89 -13.46
N PHE A 23 -9.35 -7.26 -13.75
CA PHE A 23 -9.18 -5.82 -13.58
C PHE A 23 -9.01 -5.12 -14.93
N ASP A 24 -9.80 -4.06 -15.17
CA ASP A 24 -9.72 -3.27 -16.41
C ASP A 24 -8.58 -2.23 -16.33
N TRP A 25 -7.37 -2.67 -16.60
CA TRP A 25 -6.16 -1.84 -16.59
C TRP A 25 -6.27 -0.61 -17.49
N GLN A 26 -6.93 -0.73 -18.65
CA GLN A 26 -7.05 0.36 -19.61
C GLN A 26 -7.98 1.47 -19.11
N ALA A 27 -9.08 1.11 -18.44
CA ALA A 27 -9.97 2.08 -17.80
C ALA A 27 -9.23 2.94 -16.77
N HIS A 28 -8.26 2.33 -16.07
CA HIS A 28 -7.41 3.01 -15.07
C HIS A 28 -6.13 3.62 -15.68
N GLY A 29 -5.99 3.67 -17.02
CA GLY A 29 -4.84 4.27 -17.70
C GLY A 29 -3.53 3.54 -17.51
N CYS A 30 -3.58 2.23 -17.30
CA CYS A 30 -2.46 1.34 -17.07
C CYS A 30 -2.37 0.23 -18.12
N GLU A 31 -1.21 -0.42 -18.21
CA GLU A 31 -0.97 -1.59 -19.06
C GLU A 31 -0.01 -2.55 -18.34
N VAL A 32 -0.37 -3.83 -18.25
CA VAL A 32 0.52 -4.88 -17.74
C VAL A 32 1.54 -5.21 -18.82
N VAL A 33 2.79 -4.85 -18.56
CA VAL A 33 3.89 -5.04 -19.54
C VAL A 33 4.78 -6.23 -19.21
N GLY A 34 4.65 -6.83 -18.05
CA GLY A 34 5.45 -7.99 -17.65
C GLY A 34 4.93 -8.69 -16.41
N GLU A 35 5.49 -9.87 -16.16
CA GLU A 35 5.21 -10.72 -15.02
C GLU A 35 6.48 -11.33 -14.47
N ALA A 36 6.54 -11.55 -13.16
CA ALA A 36 7.62 -12.28 -12.53
C ALA A 36 7.06 -13.24 -11.47
N ALA A 37 7.64 -14.44 -11.40
CA ALA A 37 7.25 -15.47 -10.43
C ALA A 37 8.20 -15.56 -9.23
N ASP A 38 9.24 -14.75 -9.17
CA ASP A 38 10.20 -14.69 -8.07
C ASP A 38 10.95 -13.35 -8.05
N GLY A 39 11.63 -13.10 -6.92
CA GLY A 39 12.26 -11.80 -6.70
C GLY A 39 13.46 -11.51 -7.60
N VAL A 40 14.17 -12.52 -8.09
CA VAL A 40 15.30 -12.33 -9.02
C VAL A 40 14.79 -11.95 -10.40
N GLN A 41 13.76 -12.66 -10.87
CA GLN A 41 13.07 -12.33 -12.11
C GLN A 41 12.43 -10.93 -12.04
N ALA A 42 11.83 -10.59 -10.89
CA ALA A 42 11.26 -9.26 -10.67
C ALA A 42 12.29 -8.15 -10.88
N LEU A 43 13.47 -8.22 -10.25
CA LEU A 43 14.53 -7.23 -10.45
C LEU A 43 14.97 -7.11 -11.90
N SER A 44 15.15 -8.25 -12.60
CA SER A 44 15.54 -8.26 -14.02
C SER A 44 14.48 -7.58 -14.91
N GLN A 45 13.21 -7.91 -14.69
CA GLN A 45 12.10 -7.33 -15.43
C GLN A 45 11.94 -5.83 -15.15
N MET A 46 12.11 -5.39 -13.90
CA MET A 46 12.08 -3.97 -13.54
C MET A 46 13.19 -3.17 -14.23
N GLU A 47 14.38 -3.75 -14.37
CA GLU A 47 15.50 -3.12 -15.09
C GLU A 47 15.23 -3.00 -16.60
N GLU A 48 14.66 -4.02 -17.18
CA GLU A 48 14.37 -4.09 -18.63
C GLU A 48 13.18 -3.23 -19.02
N LEU A 49 12.06 -3.39 -18.32
CA LEU A 49 10.78 -2.77 -18.69
C LEU A 49 10.63 -1.33 -18.18
N LYS A 50 11.38 -0.92 -17.14
CA LYS A 50 11.24 0.41 -16.53
C LYS A 50 9.80 0.69 -16.09
N SER A 51 9.15 -0.29 -15.48
CA SER A 51 7.76 -0.19 -15.04
C SER A 51 7.52 0.97 -14.08
N ASP A 52 6.41 1.68 -14.28
CA ASP A 52 5.99 2.80 -13.43
C ASP A 52 5.42 2.28 -12.10
N ILE A 53 4.70 1.16 -12.15
CA ILE A 53 4.05 0.50 -11.00
C ILE A 53 4.50 -0.96 -10.94
N VAL A 54 4.73 -1.45 -9.72
CA VAL A 54 4.96 -2.88 -9.45
C VAL A 54 3.95 -3.34 -8.40
N VAL A 55 3.12 -4.31 -8.78
CA VAL A 55 2.24 -5.04 -7.86
C VAL A 55 3.04 -6.25 -7.38
N MET A 56 3.33 -6.30 -6.07
CA MET A 56 4.33 -7.20 -5.50
C MET A 56 3.75 -8.05 -4.37
N ASP A 57 3.82 -9.38 -4.51
CA ASP A 57 3.68 -10.22 -3.33
C ASP A 57 4.96 -10.23 -2.48
N ILE A 58 4.80 -10.33 -1.17
CA ILE A 58 5.92 -10.42 -0.23
C ILE A 58 6.56 -11.81 -0.30
N ASN A 59 5.74 -12.86 -0.32
CA ASN A 59 6.22 -14.22 -0.12
C ASN A 59 6.50 -14.94 -1.44
N ILE A 60 7.48 -14.44 -2.18
CA ILE A 60 7.91 -15.02 -3.45
C ILE A 60 9.26 -15.76 -3.31
N PRO A 61 9.50 -16.78 -4.15
CA PRO A 61 10.73 -17.58 -4.11
C PRO A 61 12.00 -16.78 -4.39
N ARG A 62 13.13 -17.37 -4.02
CA ARG A 62 14.50 -16.90 -4.24
C ARG A 62 14.83 -15.58 -3.54
N MET A 63 13.95 -14.59 -3.58
CA MET A 63 14.13 -13.31 -2.92
C MET A 63 12.76 -12.75 -2.54
N ASN A 64 12.54 -12.51 -1.25
CA ASN A 64 11.33 -11.91 -0.71
C ASN A 64 11.05 -10.53 -1.32
N GLY A 65 9.77 -10.22 -1.55
CA GLY A 65 9.34 -8.98 -2.22
C GLY A 65 9.83 -7.70 -1.54
N LEU A 66 9.86 -7.65 -0.19
CA LEU A 66 10.41 -6.49 0.53
C LEU A 66 11.91 -6.31 0.27
N LYS A 67 12.64 -7.41 0.11
CA LYS A 67 14.06 -7.35 -0.25
C LYS A 67 14.24 -6.81 -1.67
N VAL A 68 13.39 -7.21 -2.62
CA VAL A 68 13.37 -6.67 -3.98
C VAL A 68 13.17 -5.15 -3.92
N ILE A 69 12.14 -4.68 -3.21
CA ILE A 69 11.84 -3.25 -3.07
C ILE A 69 13.02 -2.51 -2.43
N SER A 70 13.60 -3.06 -1.36
CA SER A 70 14.77 -2.48 -0.68
C SER A 70 15.95 -2.27 -1.64
N LEU A 71 16.29 -3.28 -2.42
CA LEU A 71 17.38 -3.19 -3.41
C LEU A 71 17.06 -2.19 -4.52
N TRP A 72 15.81 -2.12 -4.95
CA TRP A 72 15.38 -1.16 -5.97
C TRP A 72 15.46 0.28 -5.47
N ARG A 73 14.98 0.55 -4.25
CA ARG A 73 15.05 1.89 -3.62
C ARG A 73 16.48 2.42 -3.47
N MET A 74 17.49 1.54 -3.30
CA MET A 74 18.89 1.95 -3.27
C MET A 74 19.39 2.57 -4.59
N ARG A 75 18.69 2.37 -5.69
CA ARG A 75 18.98 2.94 -7.01
C ARG A 75 18.30 4.28 -7.26
N ASN A 76 17.56 4.81 -6.29
CA ASN A 76 16.76 6.05 -6.39
C ASN A 76 15.72 6.02 -7.51
N GLU A 77 15.15 4.86 -7.79
CA GLU A 77 14.10 4.71 -8.81
C GLU A 77 12.75 5.21 -8.30
N THR A 78 11.98 5.80 -9.21
CA THR A 78 10.68 6.42 -8.90
C THR A 78 9.50 5.46 -9.01
N THR A 79 9.76 4.18 -9.22
CA THR A 79 8.74 3.13 -9.33
C THR A 79 7.83 3.10 -8.11
N ALA A 80 6.53 3.10 -8.33
CA ALA A 80 5.54 2.92 -7.28
C ALA A 80 5.35 1.44 -6.95
N PHE A 81 5.24 1.09 -5.67
CA PHE A 81 5.01 -0.28 -5.23
C PHE A 81 3.68 -0.40 -4.52
N VAL A 82 2.87 -1.36 -4.97
CA VAL A 82 1.68 -1.87 -4.25
C VAL A 82 2.02 -3.26 -3.77
N ILE A 83 1.94 -3.49 -2.47
CA ILE A 83 2.07 -4.83 -1.92
C ILE A 83 0.70 -5.49 -1.90
N VAL A 84 0.63 -6.75 -2.37
CA VAL A 84 -0.55 -7.59 -2.28
C VAL A 84 -0.14 -8.89 -1.61
N SER A 85 -0.57 -9.13 -0.36
CA SER A 85 -0.07 -10.25 0.44
C SER A 85 -1.18 -10.96 1.21
N GLY A 86 -1.06 -12.27 1.38
CA GLY A 86 -1.90 -13.06 2.26
C GLY A 86 -1.57 -12.91 3.75
N TYR A 87 -0.54 -12.16 4.09
CA TYR A 87 -0.05 -12.03 5.46
C TYR A 87 -0.44 -10.70 6.09
N ASP A 88 -1.17 -10.76 7.20
CA ASP A 88 -1.46 -9.64 8.11
C ASP A 88 -0.35 -9.54 9.19
N ASP A 89 0.93 -9.72 8.80
CA ASP A 89 2.03 -9.66 9.76
C ASP A 89 2.52 -8.23 9.93
N PHE A 90 2.43 -7.77 11.15
CA PHE A 90 2.91 -6.45 11.57
C PHE A 90 4.38 -6.16 11.19
N ALA A 91 5.25 -7.18 11.19
CA ALA A 91 6.65 -7.01 10.84
C ALA A 91 6.81 -6.59 9.37
N TYR A 92 6.06 -7.22 8.47
CA TYR A 92 6.06 -6.90 7.05
C TYR A 92 5.52 -5.50 6.76
N CYS A 93 4.42 -5.12 7.41
CA CYS A 93 3.86 -3.78 7.24
C CYS A 93 4.82 -2.69 7.69
N ARG A 94 5.52 -2.89 8.82
CA ARG A 94 6.52 -1.93 9.32
C ARG A 94 7.72 -1.81 8.37
N GLU A 95 8.16 -2.90 7.78
CA GLU A 95 9.26 -2.88 6.82
C GLU A 95 8.84 -2.22 5.52
N ALA A 96 7.65 -2.55 5.02
CA ALA A 96 7.05 -1.94 3.84
C ALA A 96 6.94 -0.41 3.95
N LEU A 97 6.52 0.09 5.12
CA LEU A 97 6.49 1.54 5.38
C LEU A 97 7.85 2.21 5.29
N LYS A 98 8.91 1.57 5.82
CA LYS A 98 10.28 2.09 5.71
C LYS A 98 10.76 2.15 4.27
N LEU A 99 10.26 1.26 3.43
CA LEU A 99 10.59 1.15 2.01
C LEU A 99 9.75 2.10 1.14
N GLN A 100 8.91 2.93 1.74
CA GLN A 100 8.09 3.92 1.04
C GLN A 100 7.23 3.27 -0.07
N ILE A 101 6.56 2.17 0.27
CA ILE A 101 5.54 1.62 -0.60
C ILE A 101 4.33 2.57 -0.66
N THR A 102 3.58 2.49 -1.74
CA THR A 102 2.44 3.37 -1.90
C THR A 102 1.20 2.82 -1.21
N ASP A 103 0.96 1.51 -1.30
CA ASP A 103 -0.17 0.86 -0.61
C ASP A 103 0.12 -0.61 -0.29
N TYR A 104 -0.71 -1.18 0.62
CA TYR A 104 -0.62 -2.56 1.08
C TYR A 104 -2.02 -3.17 1.13
N LEU A 105 -2.30 -4.13 0.24
CA LEU A 105 -3.57 -4.82 0.12
C LEU A 105 -3.46 -6.25 0.64
N LEU A 106 -4.52 -6.73 1.29
CA LEU A 106 -4.59 -8.11 1.77
C LEU A 106 -5.34 -8.99 0.78
N LYS A 107 -4.81 -10.18 0.51
CA LYS A 107 -5.52 -11.22 -0.26
C LYS A 107 -6.65 -11.82 0.62
N PRO A 108 -7.84 -12.12 0.07
CA PRO A 108 -8.25 -11.87 -1.30
C PRO A 108 -8.53 -10.40 -1.58
N VAL A 109 -8.08 -9.90 -2.74
CA VAL A 109 -8.23 -8.50 -3.14
C VAL A 109 -9.54 -8.33 -3.90
N ASP A 110 -10.31 -7.30 -3.57
CA ASP A 110 -11.37 -6.80 -4.41
C ASP A 110 -10.77 -5.99 -5.56
N TYR A 111 -10.91 -6.52 -6.81
CA TYR A 111 -10.29 -5.92 -7.98
C TYR A 111 -10.95 -4.61 -8.40
N GLU A 112 -12.26 -4.45 -8.20
CA GLU A 112 -12.99 -3.26 -8.64
C GLU A 112 -12.89 -2.12 -7.62
N GLU A 113 -13.21 -2.40 -6.36
CA GLU A 113 -13.29 -1.36 -5.33
C GLU A 113 -11.91 -1.07 -4.71
N GLU A 114 -11.27 -2.07 -4.07
CA GLU A 114 -10.04 -1.83 -3.31
C GLU A 114 -8.84 -1.57 -4.23
N PHE A 115 -8.64 -2.45 -5.22
CA PHE A 115 -7.48 -2.35 -6.11
C PHE A 115 -7.64 -1.19 -7.10
N GLY A 116 -8.84 -0.99 -7.64
CA GLY A 116 -9.15 0.11 -8.55
C GLY A 116 -8.87 1.47 -7.91
N ALA A 117 -9.35 1.69 -6.68
CA ALA A 117 -9.09 2.93 -5.93
C ALA A 117 -7.59 3.13 -5.67
N CYS A 118 -6.86 2.06 -5.33
CA CYS A 118 -5.41 2.11 -5.13
C CYS A 118 -4.67 2.55 -6.41
N ILE A 119 -5.00 1.96 -7.56
CA ILE A 119 -4.35 2.29 -8.85
C ILE A 119 -4.69 3.72 -9.28
N ASP A 120 -5.93 4.18 -9.10
CA ASP A 120 -6.31 5.56 -9.43
C ASP A 120 -5.56 6.59 -8.56
N HIS A 121 -5.42 6.32 -7.27
CA HIS A 121 -4.63 7.15 -6.37
C HIS A 121 -3.15 7.21 -6.79
N LEU A 122 -2.57 6.05 -7.13
CA LEU A 122 -1.21 5.97 -7.65
C LEU A 122 -1.03 6.79 -8.93
N ARG A 123 -1.98 6.69 -9.85
CA ARG A 123 -1.96 7.42 -11.09
C ARG A 123 -1.90 8.93 -10.85
N ILE A 124 -2.75 9.45 -9.98
CA ILE A 124 -2.76 10.87 -9.61
C ILE A 124 -1.40 11.26 -9.02
N ALA A 125 -0.90 10.51 -8.04
CA ALA A 125 0.37 10.78 -7.38
C ALA A 125 1.58 10.76 -8.34
N LEU A 126 1.61 9.84 -9.31
CA LEU A 126 2.68 9.75 -10.30
C LEU A 126 2.62 10.91 -11.31
N PHE A 127 1.42 11.35 -11.70
CA PHE A 127 1.27 12.52 -12.58
C PHE A 127 1.62 13.83 -11.87
N GLU A 128 1.25 13.99 -10.61
CA GLU A 128 1.60 15.15 -9.80
C GLU A 128 3.11 15.24 -9.51
N LYS A 129 3.77 14.11 -9.27
CA LYS A 129 5.25 14.03 -9.11
C LYS A 129 6.01 14.41 -10.37
N GLY A 130 5.41 14.24 -11.54
CA GLY A 130 5.96 14.76 -12.80
C GLY A 130 6.03 16.28 -12.86
N ALA A 131 5.23 16.98 -12.05
CA ALA A 131 5.15 18.42 -11.96
C ALA A 131 5.93 19.03 -10.79
N ALA A 132 6.28 18.27 -9.73
CA ALA A 132 6.91 18.78 -8.51
C ALA A 132 8.06 17.89 -8.05
N ARG A 133 9.26 18.08 -8.64
CA ARG A 133 10.52 17.62 -8.05
C ARG A 133 11.00 18.62 -7.00
N ALA A 134 10.50 18.54 -5.78
CA ALA A 134 11.18 19.04 -4.57
C ALA A 134 10.49 18.50 -3.32
N ASP A 135 11.30 17.99 -2.41
CA ASP A 135 11.10 17.64 -1.00
C ASP A 135 10.83 16.17 -0.70
N ALA A 136 11.92 15.49 -0.39
CA ALA A 136 12.00 14.12 0.08
C ALA A 136 11.68 14.00 1.57
N ILE A 137 10.41 13.78 1.90
CA ILE A 137 10.01 13.16 3.16
C ILE A 137 9.19 11.92 2.79
N GLY A 138 9.46 10.76 3.42
CA GLY A 138 8.85 9.49 3.06
C GLY A 138 7.31 9.53 3.01
N GLU A 139 6.70 8.96 1.99
CA GLU A 139 5.24 9.06 1.77
C GLU A 139 4.42 8.43 2.91
N GLY A 140 4.90 7.35 3.51
CA GLY A 140 4.27 6.77 4.71
C GLY A 140 4.30 7.72 5.91
N GLU A 141 5.38 8.49 6.09
CA GLU A 141 5.43 9.56 7.09
C GLU A 141 4.49 10.71 6.74
N LYS A 142 4.43 11.12 5.48
CA LYS A 142 3.49 12.17 5.02
C LYS A 142 2.05 11.74 5.23
N THR A 143 1.72 10.50 4.90
CA THR A 143 0.38 9.94 5.09
C THR A 143 0.00 9.93 6.57
N ILE A 144 0.87 9.44 7.45
CA ILE A 144 0.64 9.48 8.91
C ILE A 144 0.50 10.92 9.42
N TRP A 145 1.34 11.84 8.98
CA TRP A 145 1.22 13.25 9.35
C TRP A 145 -0.11 13.87 8.89
N SER A 146 -0.52 13.58 7.67
CA SER A 146 -1.80 14.07 7.11
C SER A 146 -2.99 13.49 7.86
N LEU A 147 -2.98 12.18 8.14
CA LEU A 147 -3.99 11.50 8.95
C LEU A 147 -4.03 12.07 10.38
N THR A 148 -2.87 12.28 11.00
CA THR A 148 -2.80 12.83 12.36
C THR A 148 -3.34 14.27 12.40
N ARG A 149 -3.00 15.09 11.40
CA ARG A 149 -3.51 16.47 11.30
C ARG A 149 -5.01 16.50 11.12
N TYR A 150 -5.54 15.68 10.21
CA TYR A 150 -6.99 15.56 10.00
C TYR A 150 -7.72 15.16 11.27
N LEU A 151 -7.21 14.17 12.00
CA LEU A 151 -7.76 13.77 13.30
C LEU A 151 -7.72 14.90 14.33
N GLN A 152 -6.68 15.74 14.33
CA GLN A 152 -6.58 16.90 15.22
C GLN A 152 -7.62 17.99 14.90
N GLU A 153 -7.87 18.22 13.63
CA GLU A 153 -8.83 19.22 13.15
C GLU A 153 -10.29 18.80 13.39
N HIS A 154 -10.55 17.49 13.46
CA HIS A 154 -11.90 16.91 13.58
C HIS A 154 -12.14 16.17 14.91
N LEU A 155 -11.46 16.59 15.99
CA LEU A 155 -11.51 15.94 17.32
C LEU A 155 -12.92 15.82 17.93
N SER A 156 -13.87 16.61 17.50
CA SER A 156 -15.26 16.63 17.97
C SER A 156 -16.22 15.74 17.16
N GLU A 157 -15.73 15.12 16.08
CA GLU A 157 -16.53 14.31 15.18
C GLU A 157 -16.28 12.82 15.41
N GLU A 158 -17.29 11.99 15.12
CA GLU A 158 -17.09 10.54 15.08
C GLU A 158 -16.37 10.16 13.80
N ILE A 159 -15.11 9.77 13.92
CA ILE A 159 -14.26 9.39 12.78
C ILE A 159 -14.13 7.87 12.76
N SER A 160 -14.50 7.25 11.65
CA SER A 160 -14.30 5.82 11.40
C SER A 160 -13.11 5.57 10.47
N LEU A 161 -12.61 4.31 10.43
CA LEU A 161 -11.58 3.89 9.47
C LEU A 161 -12.04 4.08 8.03
N ASN A 162 -13.31 3.77 7.75
CA ASN A 162 -13.90 3.92 6.43
C ASN A 162 -13.94 5.38 5.99
N LEU A 163 -14.32 6.30 6.91
CA LEU A 163 -14.29 7.74 6.62
C LEU A 163 -12.87 8.22 6.28
N LEU A 164 -11.85 7.77 7.02
CA LEU A 164 -10.47 8.11 6.72
C LEU A 164 -10.02 7.50 5.38
N ALA A 165 -10.44 6.28 5.09
CA ALA A 165 -10.16 5.62 3.82
C ALA A 165 -10.74 6.42 2.64
N ASP A 166 -11.98 6.86 2.76
CA ASP A 166 -12.65 7.68 1.75
C ASP A 166 -11.98 9.05 1.56
N VAL A 167 -11.64 9.73 2.67
CA VAL A 167 -11.02 11.07 2.62
C VAL A 167 -9.61 11.04 2.06
N PHE A 168 -8.83 10.00 2.38
CA PHE A 168 -7.44 9.88 1.97
C PHE A 168 -7.25 8.97 0.76
N HIS A 169 -8.32 8.37 0.24
CA HIS A 169 -8.30 7.39 -0.86
C HIS A 169 -7.32 6.24 -0.59
N LEU A 170 -7.34 5.71 0.63
CA LEU A 170 -6.49 4.62 1.09
C LEU A 170 -7.33 3.45 1.55
N ASN A 171 -6.75 2.25 1.47
CA ASN A 171 -7.40 1.06 2.02
C ASN A 171 -7.57 1.17 3.54
N PRO A 172 -8.77 0.90 4.12
CA PRO A 172 -9.01 0.96 5.56
C PRO A 172 -8.07 0.07 6.38
N GLN A 173 -7.71 -1.10 5.85
CA GLN A 173 -6.81 -2.04 6.51
C GLN A 173 -5.39 -1.48 6.57
N TYR A 174 -4.92 -0.84 5.49
CA TYR A 174 -3.63 -0.16 5.45
C TYR A 174 -3.57 0.97 6.48
N ILE A 175 -4.61 1.81 6.56
CA ILE A 175 -4.71 2.86 7.60
C ILE A 175 -4.66 2.24 9.00
N GLY A 176 -5.41 1.16 9.25
CA GLY A 176 -5.39 0.44 10.52
C GLY A 176 -4.00 -0.10 10.88
N GLN A 177 -3.27 -0.60 9.91
CA GLN A 177 -1.90 -1.07 10.10
C GLN A 177 -0.91 0.08 10.31
N LEU A 178 -1.00 1.17 9.53
CA LEU A 178 -0.25 2.39 9.76
C LEU A 178 -0.37 2.86 11.21
N PHE A 179 -1.58 2.91 11.73
CA PHE A 179 -1.81 3.30 13.12
C PHE A 179 -1.25 2.30 14.13
N ARG A 180 -1.36 0.99 13.89
CA ARG A 180 -0.73 -0.02 14.75
C ARG A 180 0.79 0.13 14.82
N VAL A 181 1.44 0.38 13.67
CA VAL A 181 2.90 0.63 13.59
C VAL A 181 3.26 1.88 14.37
N TYR A 182 2.54 2.97 14.12
CA TYR A 182 2.82 4.28 14.69
C TYR A 182 2.64 4.31 16.20
N LEU A 183 1.60 3.67 16.72
CA LEU A 183 1.34 3.59 18.17
C LEU A 183 2.40 2.78 18.94
N LYS A 184 3.07 1.85 18.28
CA LYS A 184 4.15 1.05 18.89
C LYS A 184 5.54 1.71 18.78
N THR A 185 5.66 2.82 18.03
CA THR A 185 6.93 3.54 17.89
C THR A 185 7.06 4.53 19.06
N PRO A 186 8.03 4.35 19.97
CA PRO A 186 8.20 5.27 21.10
C PRO A 186 8.49 6.69 20.62
N ASN A 187 7.82 7.67 21.23
CA ASN A 187 7.98 9.12 20.95
C ASN A 187 7.66 9.55 19.51
N ALA A 188 6.81 8.82 18.79
CA ALA A 188 6.35 9.26 17.48
C ALA A 188 5.63 10.63 17.57
N PRO A 189 5.92 11.56 16.64
CA PRO A 189 5.28 12.88 16.63
C PRO A 189 3.75 12.76 16.56
N GLY A 190 3.00 13.45 17.44
CA GLY A 190 1.54 13.40 17.48
C GLY A 190 0.92 12.19 18.22
N GLN A 191 1.72 11.23 18.70
CA GLN A 191 1.25 10.04 19.40
C GLN A 191 0.31 10.35 20.59
N ARG A 192 0.57 11.42 21.34
CA ARG A 192 -0.27 11.85 22.50
C ARG A 192 -1.66 12.32 22.06
N VAL A 193 -1.75 12.98 20.91
CA VAL A 193 -3.01 13.48 20.35
C VAL A 193 -3.82 12.30 19.84
N PHE A 194 -3.15 11.41 19.13
CA PHE A 194 -3.76 10.19 18.62
C PHE A 194 -4.31 9.29 19.74
N LEU A 195 -3.59 9.12 20.85
CA LEU A 195 -4.07 8.33 21.99
C LEU A 195 -5.35 8.92 22.63
N ARG A 196 -5.58 10.22 22.54
CA ARG A 196 -6.85 10.85 23.01
C ARG A 196 -8.02 10.57 22.06
N CYS A 197 -7.77 10.52 20.75
CA CYS A 197 -8.79 10.18 19.73
C CYS A 197 -9.02 8.67 19.63
N ALA A 198 -8.00 7.88 19.94
CA ALA A 198 -7.98 6.43 19.72
C ALA A 198 -8.80 5.61 20.73
N ALA A 199 -9.30 6.18 21.82
CA ALA A 199 -10.09 5.40 22.78
C ALA A 199 -11.36 4.81 22.16
N SER A 200 -12.04 5.55 21.30
CA SER A 200 -13.19 5.08 20.50
C SER A 200 -12.74 4.21 19.32
N PHE A 201 -11.64 4.55 18.70
CA PHE A 201 -11.08 3.94 17.50
C PHE A 201 -10.40 2.58 17.76
N PHE A 202 -9.84 2.38 18.96
CA PHE A 202 -9.21 1.11 19.35
C PHE A 202 -10.21 -0.06 19.44
N LEU A 203 -11.45 0.23 19.75
CA LEU A 203 -12.52 -0.77 19.76
C LEU A 203 -12.85 -1.24 18.35
N GLU A 204 -12.91 -0.34 17.36
CA GLU A 204 -13.15 -0.67 15.96
C GLU A 204 -12.00 -1.47 15.34
N ILE A 205 -10.75 -1.04 15.54
CA ILE A 205 -9.56 -1.77 15.03
C ILE A 205 -9.49 -3.17 15.62
N ARG A 206 -9.88 -3.36 16.89
CA ARG A 206 -9.93 -4.68 17.53
C ARG A 206 -11.06 -5.55 16.99
N GLN A 207 -12.20 -4.97 16.68
CA GLN A 207 -13.36 -5.66 16.13
C GLN A 207 -13.10 -6.14 14.69
N TYR A 208 -12.48 -5.31 13.86
CA TYR A 208 -12.09 -5.66 12.48
C TYR A 208 -11.10 -6.83 12.43
N SER A 209 -10.21 -6.93 13.43
CA SER A 209 -9.25 -8.05 13.55
C SER A 209 -9.92 -9.35 14.06
N CYS A 210 -10.97 -9.26 14.88
CA CYS A 210 -11.67 -10.43 15.43
C CYS A 210 -12.71 -11.03 14.48
N GLU A 211 -13.40 -10.23 13.70
CA GLU A 211 -14.46 -10.73 12.80
C GLU A 211 -13.90 -11.56 11.65
N LYS A 212 -12.71 -11.21 11.11
CA LYS A 212 -12.05 -12.05 10.07
C LYS A 212 -11.40 -13.33 10.61
N MET A 213 -11.08 -13.41 11.89
CA MET A 213 -10.58 -14.67 12.50
C MET A 213 -11.71 -15.65 12.84
N SER A 214 -12.96 -15.19 12.95
CA SER A 214 -14.12 -16.04 13.24
C SER A 214 -14.76 -16.68 12.00
N CYS A 215 -14.40 -16.24 10.79
CA CYS A 215 -14.92 -16.83 9.54
C CYS A 215 -14.01 -17.92 8.93
N ALA A 216 -12.92 -18.29 9.60
CA ALA A 216 -11.96 -19.30 9.14
C ALA A 216 -11.99 -20.60 9.98
N THR A 217 -13.15 -20.94 10.56
CA THR A 217 -13.42 -22.26 11.18
C THR A 217 -14.58 -22.95 10.50
#